data_89f5b899fb76a0ffa372d2018b178766
#
_entry.id   89f5b899fb76a0ffa372d2018b178766
#
_cell.length_a   1.000
_cell.length_b   1.000
_cell.length_c   1.000
_cell.angle_alpha   90.00
_cell.angle_beta   90.00
_cell.angle_gamma   90.00
#
_symmetry.space_group_name_H-M   'P 1'
#
loop_
_entity.id
_entity.type
_entity.pdbx_description
1 polymer ?
#
loop_
_entity_poly.entity_id
_entity_poly.type
_entity_poly.pdbx_seq_one_letter_code
_entity_poly.pdbx_strand_id
1 'polypeptide(L)'
;MQAGFNNFILADPALIVYLRQQKIHCGIHLSGEMAEVNRIMLEQMLPFDIRRVIFHRKNSLEDMENCISHIRRMSISPEEYEAFILNELCQFSGAFCNSLHCDELTHLCRVPYELGNLYPEEKENLPVREKLKTEKRPETDEEELPYDADGYLTGSTGCGLCALYRMKQIGITHLKLVGRGNYTDFMERDIRQLRKALELLDGAENEADYQKTMRKAVFPEGCGKKCYYL
;
A
#
# COMPACT_ATOMS: atom_id res chain seq x y z
N MET A 1 -13.83 -22.57 4.75
CA MET A 1 -13.52 -23.88 4.14
C MET A 1 -14.76 -24.57 3.58
N GLN A 2 -15.87 -24.69 4.31
CA GLN A 2 -17.12 -25.22 3.72
C GLN A 2 -17.65 -24.42 2.52
N ALA A 3 -17.35 -23.12 2.45
CA ALA A 3 -17.73 -22.23 1.34
C ALA A 3 -16.70 -22.23 0.18
N GLY A 4 -15.68 -23.10 0.21
CA GLY A 4 -14.67 -23.21 -0.86
C GLY A 4 -13.49 -22.24 -0.75
N PHE A 5 -13.45 -21.35 0.24
CA PHE A 5 -12.30 -20.46 0.45
C PHE A 5 -11.19 -21.19 1.19
N ASN A 6 -9.98 -21.17 0.61
CA ASN A 6 -8.82 -21.89 1.13
C ASN A 6 -7.63 -20.96 1.47
N ASN A 7 -7.70 -19.69 1.09
CA ASN A 7 -6.65 -18.70 1.35
C ASN A 7 -7.26 -17.46 2.02
N PHE A 8 -6.55 -16.91 3.01
CA PHE A 8 -7.02 -15.77 3.79
C PHE A 8 -5.90 -14.73 3.97
N ILE A 9 -6.23 -13.47 3.75
CA ILE A 9 -5.37 -12.34 4.09
C ILE A 9 -5.61 -12.02 5.56
N LEU A 10 -4.59 -12.14 6.40
CA LEU A 10 -4.69 -11.95 7.84
C LEU A 10 -3.72 -10.88 8.31
N ALA A 11 -4.23 -9.95 9.12
CA ALA A 11 -3.46 -8.88 9.75
C ALA A 11 -3.24 -9.11 11.25
N ASP A 12 -4.00 -10.03 11.86
CA ASP A 12 -3.88 -10.34 13.28
C ASP A 12 -2.96 -11.57 13.50
N PRO A 13 -1.77 -11.39 14.10
CA PRO A 13 -0.87 -12.50 14.39
C PRO A 13 -1.46 -13.50 15.38
N ALA A 14 -2.31 -13.08 16.31
CA ALA A 14 -2.95 -13.99 17.26
C ALA A 14 -3.92 -14.94 16.54
N LEU A 15 -4.65 -14.46 15.54
CA LEU A 15 -5.51 -15.29 14.71
C LEU A 15 -4.69 -16.31 13.90
N ILE A 16 -3.52 -15.94 13.39
CA ILE A 16 -2.62 -16.85 12.67
C ILE A 16 -2.19 -18.00 13.60
N VAL A 17 -1.72 -17.66 14.79
CA VAL A 17 -1.33 -18.65 15.82
C VAL A 17 -2.51 -19.54 16.17
N TYR A 18 -3.68 -18.97 16.44
CA TYR A 18 -4.88 -19.71 16.79
C TYR A 18 -5.29 -20.71 15.71
N LEU A 19 -5.30 -20.32 14.44
CA LEU A 19 -5.65 -21.21 13.32
C LEU A 19 -4.71 -22.44 13.29
N ARG A 20 -3.42 -22.25 13.48
CA ARG A 20 -2.45 -23.36 13.49
C ARG A 20 -2.59 -24.24 14.73
N GLN A 21 -2.84 -23.66 15.91
CA GLN A 21 -3.13 -24.43 17.12
C GLN A 21 -4.38 -25.29 16.97
N GLN A 22 -5.40 -24.79 16.30
CA GLN A 22 -6.64 -25.54 15.98
C GLN A 22 -6.46 -26.51 14.81
N LYS A 23 -5.23 -26.65 14.25
CA LYS A 23 -4.93 -27.51 13.08
C LYS A 23 -5.78 -27.17 11.85
N ILE A 24 -6.16 -25.91 11.71
CA ILE A 24 -6.88 -25.44 10.52
C ILE A 24 -5.85 -25.15 9.42
N HIS A 25 -5.86 -25.99 8.39
CA HIS A 25 -4.98 -25.88 7.24
C HIS A 25 -5.60 -24.98 6.18
N CYS A 26 -5.03 -23.79 5.99
CA CYS A 26 -5.41 -22.83 4.95
C CYS A 26 -4.14 -22.08 4.52
N GLY A 27 -4.14 -21.55 3.30
CA GLY A 27 -3.09 -20.64 2.85
C GLY A 27 -3.21 -19.31 3.58
N ILE A 28 -2.13 -18.86 4.20
CA ILE A 28 -2.09 -17.57 4.89
C ILE A 28 -1.32 -16.58 4.04
N HIS A 29 -1.98 -15.48 3.72
CA HIS A 29 -1.38 -14.30 3.14
C HIS A 29 -1.20 -13.27 4.26
N LEU A 30 0.05 -13.01 4.64
CA LEU A 30 0.39 -12.06 5.69
C LEU A 30 0.11 -10.64 5.18
N SER A 31 -0.81 -9.95 5.84
CA SER A 31 -1.23 -8.61 5.43
C SER A 31 -0.16 -7.56 5.73
N GLY A 32 0.09 -6.67 4.78
CA GLY A 32 0.89 -5.46 5.03
C GLY A 32 0.27 -4.50 6.04
N GLU A 33 -1.02 -4.65 6.36
CA GLU A 33 -1.69 -3.88 7.41
C GLU A 33 -1.30 -4.31 8.84
N MET A 34 -0.61 -5.43 9.00
CA MET A 34 -0.10 -5.86 10.31
C MET A 34 0.97 -4.90 10.83
N ALA A 35 1.97 -4.61 10.02
CA ALA A 35 3.07 -3.66 10.27
C ALA A 35 3.93 -3.53 9.02
N GLU A 36 4.92 -2.63 9.06
CA GLU A 36 6.00 -2.65 8.08
C GLU A 36 6.77 -3.97 8.21
N VAL A 37 6.86 -4.67 7.09
CA VAL A 37 7.48 -6.01 7.05
C VAL A 37 8.99 -5.87 7.12
N ASN A 38 9.61 -6.62 8.02
CA ASN A 38 11.05 -6.75 8.13
C ASN A 38 11.47 -8.23 8.28
N ARG A 39 12.76 -8.51 8.09
CA ARG A 39 13.28 -9.87 8.10
C ARG A 39 13.01 -10.61 9.41
N ILE A 40 13.13 -9.93 10.56
CA ILE A 40 12.94 -10.55 11.88
C ILE A 40 11.49 -10.99 12.06
N MET A 41 10.55 -10.11 11.70
CA MET A 41 9.13 -10.43 11.72
C MET A 41 8.83 -11.63 10.81
N LEU A 42 9.40 -11.67 9.61
CA LEU A 42 9.20 -12.81 8.69
C LEU A 42 9.75 -14.10 9.26
N GLU A 43 10.95 -14.11 9.84
CA GLU A 43 11.51 -15.29 10.51
C GLU A 43 10.57 -15.85 11.59
N GLN A 44 9.93 -14.98 12.36
CA GLN A 44 8.98 -15.39 13.39
C GLN A 44 7.66 -15.91 12.80
N MET A 45 7.28 -15.47 11.60
CA MET A 45 6.04 -15.89 10.96
C MET A 45 6.20 -17.14 10.08
N LEU A 46 7.39 -17.46 9.60
CA LEU A 46 7.64 -18.64 8.75
C LEU A 46 7.14 -19.97 9.33
N PRO A 47 7.27 -20.26 10.65
CA PRO A 47 6.76 -21.51 11.23
C PRO A 47 5.24 -21.69 11.08
N PHE A 48 4.51 -20.63 10.73
CA PHE A 48 3.06 -20.68 10.56
C PHE A 48 2.61 -20.95 9.12
N ASP A 49 3.50 -21.41 8.24
CA ASP A 49 3.19 -21.77 6.86
C ASP A 49 2.53 -20.59 6.10
N ILE A 50 3.28 -19.48 6.03
CA ILE A 50 2.89 -18.31 5.29
C ILE A 50 3.11 -18.54 3.80
N ARG A 51 2.05 -18.47 3.01
CA ARG A 51 2.12 -18.66 1.56
C ARG A 51 2.52 -17.40 0.82
N ARG A 52 1.96 -16.24 1.24
CA ARG A 52 2.24 -14.94 0.62
C ARG A 52 2.59 -13.90 1.69
N VAL A 53 3.54 -13.04 1.37
CA VAL A 53 3.85 -11.83 2.14
C VAL A 53 3.39 -10.63 1.33
N ILE A 54 2.52 -9.82 1.91
CA ILE A 54 2.09 -8.54 1.34
C ILE A 54 2.89 -7.45 2.04
N PHE A 55 3.84 -6.84 1.35
CA PHE A 55 4.64 -5.75 1.90
C PHE A 55 3.77 -4.52 2.15
N HIS A 56 4.03 -3.84 3.26
CA HIS A 56 3.41 -2.57 3.53
C HIS A 56 3.88 -1.52 2.52
N ARG A 57 3.02 -0.57 2.15
CA ARG A 57 3.35 0.49 1.18
C ARG A 57 4.51 1.41 1.60
N LYS A 58 4.88 1.40 2.88
CA LYS A 58 6.04 2.15 3.41
C LYS A 58 7.34 1.36 3.35
N ASN A 59 7.30 0.06 3.06
CA ASN A 59 8.52 -0.68 2.82
C ASN A 59 9.20 -0.14 1.55
N SER A 60 10.46 0.21 1.65
CA SER A 60 11.27 0.57 0.49
C SER A 60 11.54 -0.66 -0.39
N LEU A 61 11.96 -0.45 -1.64
CA LEU A 61 12.40 -1.56 -2.50
C LEU A 61 13.61 -2.28 -1.91
N GLU A 62 14.48 -1.57 -1.22
CA GLU A 62 15.66 -2.13 -0.54
C GLU A 62 15.23 -3.03 0.63
N ASP A 63 14.26 -2.61 1.45
CA ASP A 63 13.72 -3.44 2.51
C ASP A 63 13.12 -4.73 1.98
N MET A 64 12.33 -4.64 0.90
CA MET A 64 11.72 -5.79 0.24
C MET A 64 12.80 -6.75 -0.28
N GLU A 65 13.82 -6.23 -0.97
CA GLU A 65 14.94 -7.02 -1.48
C GLU A 65 15.70 -7.73 -0.36
N ASN A 66 16.00 -7.00 0.71
CA ASN A 66 16.67 -7.55 1.89
C ASN A 66 15.84 -8.65 2.55
N CYS A 67 14.54 -8.46 2.71
CA CYS A 67 13.62 -9.46 3.24
C CYS A 67 13.58 -10.70 2.34
N ILE A 68 13.31 -10.54 1.05
CA ILE A 68 13.17 -11.64 0.09
C ILE A 68 14.48 -12.42 -0.02
N SER A 69 15.62 -11.73 -0.16
CA SER A 69 16.93 -12.36 -0.26
C SER A 69 17.31 -13.12 1.01
N HIS A 70 16.94 -12.61 2.17
CA HIS A 70 17.18 -13.27 3.44
C HIS A 70 16.34 -14.55 3.57
N ILE A 71 15.04 -14.45 3.32
CA ILE A 71 14.11 -15.56 3.45
C ILE A 71 14.39 -16.68 2.44
N ARG A 72 14.76 -16.35 1.19
CA ARG A 72 15.13 -17.35 0.17
C ARG A 72 16.31 -18.23 0.58
N ARG A 73 17.15 -17.79 1.50
CA ARG A 73 18.27 -18.60 2.06
C ARG A 73 17.81 -19.57 3.14
N MET A 74 16.59 -19.42 3.63
CA MET A 74 16.01 -20.32 4.61
C MET A 74 15.32 -21.50 3.90
N SER A 75 15.25 -22.63 4.56
CA SER A 75 14.64 -23.87 3.99
C SER A 75 13.12 -23.75 3.81
N ILE A 76 12.49 -22.79 4.46
CA ILE A 76 11.05 -22.52 4.40
C ILE A 76 10.89 -21.07 3.97
N SER A 77 10.32 -20.85 2.79
CA SER A 77 10.07 -19.48 2.29
C SER A 77 8.66 -19.39 1.74
N PRO A 78 8.03 -18.19 1.84
CA PRO A 78 6.81 -17.91 1.12
C PRO A 78 7.01 -18.10 -0.39
N GLU A 79 5.99 -18.59 -1.06
CA GLU A 79 6.01 -18.76 -2.52
C GLU A 79 5.79 -17.44 -3.23
N GLU A 80 5.10 -16.50 -2.58
CA GLU A 80 4.55 -15.30 -3.21
C GLU A 80 4.88 -14.05 -2.40
N TYR A 81 5.26 -12.98 -3.11
CA TYR A 81 5.52 -11.66 -2.55
C TYR A 81 4.69 -10.62 -3.30
N GLU A 82 3.94 -9.81 -2.55
CA GLU A 82 3.02 -8.82 -3.09
C GLU A 82 3.40 -7.41 -2.64
N ALA A 83 3.36 -6.44 -3.56
CA ALA A 83 3.62 -5.04 -3.29
C ALA A 83 2.48 -4.16 -3.83
N PHE A 84 2.25 -3.02 -3.18
CA PHE A 84 1.28 -2.04 -3.66
C PHE A 84 1.74 -1.40 -4.96
N ILE A 85 0.82 -1.16 -5.88
CA ILE A 85 1.13 -0.55 -7.17
C ILE A 85 0.38 0.75 -7.45
N LEU A 86 -0.91 0.83 -7.10
CA LEU A 86 -1.73 2.01 -7.34
C LEU A 86 -2.76 2.23 -6.21
N ASN A 87 -3.05 3.51 -5.95
CA ASN A 87 -4.22 4.01 -5.22
C ASN A 87 -4.32 3.69 -3.73
N GLU A 88 -3.22 3.47 -3.06
CA GLU A 88 -3.23 3.34 -1.60
C GLU A 88 -2.93 4.70 -0.93
N LEU A 89 -3.94 5.26 -0.28
CA LEU A 89 -3.85 6.57 0.40
C LEU A 89 -3.48 6.50 1.87
N CYS A 90 -3.59 5.32 2.49
CA CYS A 90 -3.51 5.23 3.93
C CYS A 90 -2.15 5.66 4.48
N GLN A 91 -2.14 6.59 5.43
CA GLN A 91 -0.95 7.09 6.10
C GLN A 91 -0.57 6.25 7.33
N PHE A 92 -1.49 5.41 7.80
CA PHE A 92 -1.32 4.61 9.01
C PHE A 92 -0.92 3.18 8.66
N SER A 93 -0.12 2.55 9.51
CA SER A 93 0.01 1.09 9.53
C SER A 93 -1.06 0.49 10.42
N GLY A 94 -1.48 -0.75 10.15
CA GLY A 94 -2.56 -1.41 10.87
C GLY A 94 -2.38 -1.44 12.39
N ALA A 95 -1.14 -1.53 12.88
CA ALA A 95 -0.83 -1.49 14.31
C ALA A 95 -1.23 -0.16 15.01
N PHE A 96 -1.34 0.93 14.26
CA PHE A 96 -1.67 2.25 14.78
C PHE A 96 -3.03 2.77 14.29
N CYS A 97 -3.72 2.03 13.43
CA CYS A 97 -5.02 2.39 12.93
C CYS A 97 -6.12 1.63 13.66
N ASN A 98 -6.89 2.33 14.49
CA ASN A 98 -8.06 1.79 15.16
C ASN A 98 -9.37 2.03 14.38
N SER A 99 -9.29 2.41 13.12
CA SER A 99 -10.46 2.60 12.28
C SER A 99 -10.98 1.27 11.74
N LEU A 100 -12.28 1.06 11.81
CA LEU A 100 -12.95 -0.02 11.10
C LEU A 100 -13.03 0.37 9.61
N HIS A 101 -12.54 -0.49 8.74
CA HIS A 101 -12.63 -0.30 7.29
C HIS A 101 -14.01 -0.72 6.77
N CYS A 102 -15.04 0.01 7.18
CA CYS A 102 -16.38 -0.13 6.64
C CYS A 102 -16.83 1.22 6.06
N ASP A 103 -17.73 1.17 5.09
CA ASP A 103 -18.17 2.36 4.36
C ASP A 103 -19.02 3.32 5.20
N GLU A 104 -19.53 2.84 6.33
CA GLU A 104 -20.42 3.59 7.20
C GLU A 104 -19.69 4.43 8.26
N LEU A 105 -18.41 4.19 8.50
CA LEU A 105 -17.65 4.86 9.55
C LEU A 105 -16.57 5.81 8.97
N THR A 106 -16.37 6.91 9.68
CA THR A 106 -15.29 7.83 9.38
C THR A 106 -13.94 7.18 9.70
N HIS A 107 -13.09 7.03 8.71
CA HIS A 107 -11.75 6.52 8.87
C HIS A 107 -10.81 7.61 9.41
N LEU A 108 -9.86 7.25 10.28
CA LEU A 108 -8.88 8.21 10.82
C LEU A 108 -8.08 8.93 9.73
N CYS A 109 -7.79 8.24 8.62
CA CYS A 109 -7.09 8.84 7.48
C CYS A 109 -7.88 9.91 6.72
N ARG A 110 -9.19 10.03 6.97
CA ARG A 110 -10.06 11.06 6.39
C ARG A 110 -10.39 12.19 7.37
N VAL A 111 -9.99 12.05 8.63
CA VAL A 111 -10.17 13.11 9.63
C VAL A 111 -9.08 14.17 9.40
N PRO A 112 -9.44 15.43 9.18
CA PRO A 112 -8.44 16.49 9.07
C PRO A 112 -7.71 16.63 10.38
N TYR A 113 -6.39 16.73 10.32
CA TYR A 113 -5.52 16.95 11.48
C TYR A 113 -4.42 17.92 11.13
N GLU A 114 -3.95 18.63 12.14
CA GLU A 114 -2.80 19.53 12.04
C GLU A 114 -1.70 19.03 12.95
N LEU A 115 -0.46 19.17 12.49
CA LEU A 115 0.71 18.91 13.31
C LEU A 115 1.01 20.18 14.11
N GLY A 116 1.02 20.06 15.43
CA GLY A 116 1.34 21.15 16.33
C GLY A 116 2.28 20.70 17.44
N ASN A 117 2.99 21.66 18.04
CA ASN A 117 3.78 21.41 19.23
C ASN A 117 2.86 21.41 20.45
N LEU A 118 2.92 20.34 21.25
CA LEU A 118 2.29 20.30 22.55
C LEU A 118 3.24 20.89 23.60
N TYR A 119 2.96 22.11 24.05
CA TYR A 119 3.68 22.71 25.15
C TYR A 119 3.05 22.29 26.48
N PRO A 120 3.81 21.74 27.44
CA PRO A 120 3.26 21.25 28.70
C PRO A 120 2.53 22.34 29.53
N GLU A 121 2.90 23.58 29.32
CA GLU A 121 2.36 24.74 30.07
C GLU A 121 0.97 25.20 29.58
N GLU A 122 0.50 24.75 28.44
CA GLU A 122 -0.79 25.15 27.87
C GLU A 122 -1.93 24.19 28.20
N LYS A 123 -1.69 23.13 29.00
CA LYS A 123 -2.69 22.12 29.28
C LYS A 123 -3.89 22.60 30.12
N GLU A 124 -3.78 23.70 30.84
CA GLU A 124 -4.84 24.13 31.76
C GLU A 124 -5.90 25.03 31.12
N ASN A 125 -5.70 25.57 29.92
CA ASN A 125 -6.59 26.56 29.34
C ASN A 125 -6.90 26.38 27.84
N LEU A 126 -6.98 25.17 27.35
CA LEU A 126 -7.43 24.93 25.99
C LEU A 126 -8.98 24.88 25.92
N PRO A 127 -9.65 25.97 25.55
CA PRO A 127 -10.96 25.85 24.92
C PRO A 127 -10.72 25.27 23.52
N VAL A 128 -11.02 23.99 23.42
CA VAL A 128 -10.77 23.11 22.25
C VAL A 128 -11.42 23.61 20.95
N ARG A 129 -12.06 24.77 20.92
CA ARG A 129 -12.78 25.28 19.74
C ARG A 129 -12.46 26.71 19.28
N GLU A 130 -11.79 27.53 20.03
CA GLU A 130 -11.60 28.94 19.63
C GLU A 130 -10.24 29.29 19.02
N LYS A 131 -9.19 28.49 19.25
CA LYS A 131 -7.87 28.73 18.64
C LYS A 131 -7.66 28.08 17.27
N LEU A 132 -8.61 27.30 16.78
CA LEU A 132 -8.60 26.74 15.42
C LEU A 132 -9.05 27.76 14.33
N LYS A 133 -9.22 29.03 14.71
CA LYS A 133 -9.68 30.08 13.77
C LYS A 133 -8.59 31.00 13.24
N THR A 134 -7.34 30.74 13.51
CA THR A 134 -6.30 31.68 13.10
C THR A 134 -5.21 30.98 12.30
N GLU A 135 -5.39 30.99 11.14
CA GLU A 135 -4.64 31.21 9.93
C GLU A 135 -5.42 30.52 8.84
N LYS A 136 -6.10 31.32 8.05
CA LYS A 136 -6.60 30.82 6.78
C LYS A 136 -5.39 30.18 6.12
N ARG A 137 -5.44 28.84 6.03
CA ARG A 137 -4.65 28.13 5.05
C ARG A 137 -4.73 28.99 3.80
N PRO A 138 -3.63 29.40 3.16
CA PRO A 138 -3.77 29.97 1.84
C PRO A 138 -4.70 29.01 1.11
N GLU A 139 -5.72 29.54 0.49
CA GLU A 139 -6.54 28.79 -0.45
C GLU A 139 -5.55 28.30 -1.52
N THR A 140 -4.80 27.25 -1.18
CA THR A 140 -4.31 26.36 -2.20
C THR A 140 -5.61 25.86 -2.78
N ASP A 141 -5.89 26.29 -4.03
CA ASP A 141 -6.89 25.67 -4.85
C ASP A 141 -6.83 24.18 -4.51
N GLU A 142 -7.77 23.71 -3.68
CA GLU A 142 -8.03 22.29 -3.56
C GLU A 142 -8.42 21.96 -5.00
N GLU A 143 -7.44 21.49 -5.76
CA GLU A 143 -7.75 20.86 -7.03
C GLU A 143 -8.78 19.80 -6.65
N GLU A 144 -10.04 20.15 -6.84
CA GLU A 144 -11.14 19.21 -6.68
C GLU A 144 -10.70 17.99 -7.48
N LEU A 145 -10.53 16.87 -6.79
CA LEU A 145 -10.19 15.62 -7.46
C LEU A 145 -11.24 15.47 -8.58
N PRO A 146 -10.82 15.32 -9.83
CA PRO A 146 -11.75 15.26 -10.91
C PRO A 146 -12.76 14.17 -10.66
N TYR A 147 -14.03 14.52 -10.68
CA TYR A 147 -15.15 13.60 -10.43
C TYR A 147 -15.50 12.76 -11.66
N ASP A 148 -14.81 12.98 -12.78
CA ASP A 148 -15.01 12.24 -14.01
C ASP A 148 -13.72 11.56 -14.49
N ALA A 149 -13.87 10.58 -15.37
CA ALA A 149 -12.76 9.82 -15.92
C ALA A 149 -11.81 10.67 -16.77
N ASP A 150 -12.26 11.77 -17.33
CA ASP A 150 -11.48 12.58 -18.27
C ASP A 150 -10.41 13.39 -17.54
N GLY A 151 -10.71 13.85 -16.33
CA GLY A 151 -9.76 14.55 -15.46
C GLY A 151 -8.96 13.64 -14.54
N TYR A 152 -9.28 12.34 -14.43
CA TYR A 152 -8.60 11.43 -13.52
C TYR A 152 -7.19 11.09 -13.98
N LEU A 153 -6.21 11.30 -13.10
CA LEU A 153 -4.83 10.86 -13.29
C LEU A 153 -4.58 9.53 -12.58
N THR A 154 -4.18 8.52 -13.35
CA THR A 154 -3.74 7.24 -12.80
C THR A 154 -2.67 7.44 -11.72
N GLY A 155 -2.90 6.85 -10.55
CA GLY A 155 -1.97 6.95 -9.42
C GLY A 155 -1.93 8.30 -8.73
N SER A 156 -2.96 9.16 -8.90
CA SER A 156 -3.08 10.46 -8.21
C SER A 156 -3.05 10.33 -6.69
N THR A 157 -3.44 9.18 -6.17
CA THR A 157 -3.48 8.86 -4.74
C THR A 157 -2.36 7.94 -4.27
N GLY A 158 -1.48 7.52 -5.19
CA GLY A 158 -0.33 6.67 -4.92
C GLY A 158 0.05 5.85 -6.14
N CYS A 159 1.35 5.79 -6.47
CA CYS A 159 1.85 5.17 -7.68
C CYS A 159 3.19 4.47 -7.48
N GLY A 160 3.29 3.22 -7.92
CA GLY A 160 4.51 2.42 -7.95
C GLY A 160 4.96 2.04 -9.37
N LEU A 161 4.32 2.55 -10.43
CA LEU A 161 4.56 2.09 -11.80
C LEU A 161 6.02 2.24 -12.25
N CYS A 162 6.73 3.28 -11.81
CA CYS A 162 8.14 3.46 -12.13
C CYS A 162 9.05 2.39 -11.52
N ALA A 163 8.61 1.71 -10.46
CA ALA A 163 9.37 0.71 -9.73
C ALA A 163 9.19 -0.73 -10.25
N LEU A 164 8.31 -0.97 -11.23
CA LEU A 164 7.97 -2.31 -11.69
C LEU A 164 9.18 -3.11 -12.17
N TYR A 165 10.13 -2.46 -12.85
CA TYR A 165 11.35 -3.13 -13.31
C TYR A 165 12.15 -3.67 -12.12
N ARG A 166 12.36 -2.85 -11.11
CA ARG A 166 13.08 -3.24 -9.89
C ARG A 166 12.29 -4.27 -9.09
N MET A 167 10.97 -4.13 -8.97
CA MET A 167 10.10 -5.12 -8.34
C MET A 167 10.22 -6.51 -8.97
N LYS A 168 10.25 -6.58 -10.31
CA LYS A 168 10.46 -7.84 -11.04
C LYS A 168 11.82 -8.46 -10.68
N GLN A 169 12.89 -7.66 -10.63
CA GLN A 169 14.24 -8.12 -10.30
C GLN A 169 14.37 -8.68 -8.89
N ILE A 170 13.81 -7.99 -7.89
CA ILE A 170 13.88 -8.43 -6.48
C ILE A 170 12.95 -9.61 -6.18
N GLY A 171 12.02 -9.93 -7.10
CA GLY A 171 11.17 -11.11 -7.02
C GLY A 171 9.78 -10.86 -6.45
N ILE A 172 9.24 -9.66 -6.58
CA ILE A 172 7.81 -9.41 -6.36
C ILE A 172 7.03 -10.18 -7.43
N THR A 173 6.08 -10.99 -6.99
CA THR A 173 5.27 -11.87 -7.84
C THR A 173 3.85 -11.36 -8.06
N HIS A 174 3.37 -10.50 -7.17
CA HIS A 174 1.99 -9.99 -7.18
C HIS A 174 1.97 -8.47 -6.97
N LEU A 175 1.02 -7.82 -7.63
CA LEU A 175 0.81 -6.38 -7.53
C LEU A 175 -0.57 -6.10 -6.93
N LYS A 176 -0.61 -5.26 -5.90
CA LYS A 176 -1.84 -4.88 -5.22
C LYS A 176 -2.36 -3.56 -5.74
N LEU A 177 -3.47 -3.62 -6.46
CA LEU A 177 -4.25 -2.47 -6.87
C LEU A 177 -5.34 -2.22 -5.82
N VAL A 178 -5.40 -1.01 -5.28
CA VAL A 178 -6.45 -0.63 -4.33
C VAL A 178 -7.56 0.10 -5.08
N GLY A 179 -8.81 -0.32 -4.87
CA GLY A 179 -9.92 0.20 -5.67
C GLY A 179 -11.26 0.21 -4.96
N ARG A 180 -11.37 -0.30 -3.73
CA ARG A 180 -12.61 -0.20 -2.97
C ARG A 180 -12.91 1.26 -2.67
N GLY A 181 -14.05 1.75 -3.13
CA GLY A 181 -14.44 3.14 -3.01
C GLY A 181 -13.99 4.05 -4.15
N ASN A 182 -13.29 3.54 -5.17
CA ASN A 182 -13.06 4.26 -6.41
C ASN A 182 -14.24 4.07 -7.38
N TYR A 183 -14.42 5.03 -8.27
CA TYR A 183 -15.37 4.90 -9.36
C TYR A 183 -14.92 3.81 -10.35
N THR A 184 -15.87 3.13 -10.96
CA THR A 184 -15.59 1.99 -11.85
C THR A 184 -14.75 2.40 -13.06
N ASP A 185 -14.99 3.55 -13.65
CA ASP A 185 -14.26 4.09 -14.78
C ASP A 185 -12.81 4.48 -14.42
N PHE A 186 -12.57 4.99 -13.21
CA PHE A 186 -11.21 5.22 -12.69
C PHE A 186 -10.45 3.90 -12.56
N MET A 187 -11.10 2.88 -12.01
CA MET A 187 -10.51 1.54 -11.90
C MET A 187 -10.22 0.93 -13.26
N GLU A 188 -11.11 1.10 -14.23
CA GLU A 188 -10.87 0.64 -15.59
C GLU A 188 -9.64 1.32 -16.21
N ARG A 189 -9.51 2.63 -16.04
CA ARG A 189 -8.33 3.39 -16.51
C ARG A 189 -7.05 2.89 -15.84
N ASP A 190 -7.05 2.72 -14.54
CA ASP A 190 -5.89 2.23 -13.78
C ASP A 190 -5.46 0.84 -14.25
N ILE A 191 -6.39 -0.06 -14.44
CA ILE A 191 -6.12 -1.42 -14.95
C ILE A 191 -5.53 -1.36 -16.36
N ARG A 192 -6.08 -0.52 -17.24
CA ARG A 192 -5.55 -0.32 -18.61
C ARG A 192 -4.13 0.22 -18.59
N GLN A 193 -3.86 1.21 -17.75
CA GLN A 193 -2.54 1.81 -17.64
C GLN A 193 -1.52 0.86 -16.98
N LEU A 194 -1.93 0.12 -15.96
CA LEU A 194 -1.09 -0.92 -15.36
C LEU A 194 -0.74 -2.00 -16.39
N ARG A 195 -1.72 -2.47 -17.16
CA ARG A 195 -1.49 -3.45 -18.24
C ARG A 195 -0.47 -2.92 -19.25
N LYS A 196 -0.63 -1.68 -19.71
CA LYS A 196 0.31 -1.03 -20.63
C LYS A 196 1.72 -0.94 -20.04
N ALA A 197 1.84 -0.60 -18.76
CA ALA A 197 3.12 -0.56 -18.07
C ALA A 197 3.79 -1.95 -17.99
N LEU A 198 3.01 -3.01 -17.77
CA LEU A 198 3.51 -4.38 -17.74
C LEU A 198 3.94 -4.87 -19.15
N GLU A 199 3.21 -4.52 -20.20
CA GLU A 199 3.59 -4.85 -21.59
C GLU A 199 4.94 -4.18 -21.96
N LEU A 200 5.17 -2.94 -21.51
CA LEU A 200 6.44 -2.24 -21.70
C LEU A 200 7.60 -2.82 -20.88
N LEU A 201 7.27 -3.38 -19.70
CA LEU A 201 8.26 -4.01 -18.83
C LEU A 201 8.93 -5.22 -19.47
N ASP A 202 8.19 -6.00 -20.26
CA ASP A 202 8.71 -7.21 -20.90
C ASP A 202 9.69 -6.90 -22.04
N GLY A 203 9.61 -5.72 -22.64
CA GLY A 203 10.54 -5.26 -23.69
C GLY A 203 11.68 -4.37 -23.22
N ALA A 204 11.75 -4.03 -21.94
CA ALA A 204 12.71 -3.08 -21.42
C ALA A 204 14.11 -3.69 -21.22
N GLU A 205 15.15 -3.03 -21.70
CA GLU A 205 16.54 -3.48 -21.58
C GLU A 205 17.10 -3.26 -20.16
N ASN A 206 16.68 -2.18 -19.52
CA ASN A 206 17.11 -1.81 -18.17
C ASN A 206 16.07 -0.90 -17.49
N GLU A 207 16.28 -0.61 -16.21
CA GLU A 207 15.38 0.21 -15.42
C GLU A 207 15.17 1.62 -15.96
N ALA A 208 16.24 2.27 -16.41
CA ALA A 208 16.16 3.64 -16.94
C ALA A 208 15.39 3.70 -18.27
N ASP A 209 15.60 2.71 -19.13
CA ASP A 209 14.84 2.55 -20.37
C ASP A 209 13.35 2.29 -20.08
N TYR A 210 13.07 1.38 -19.17
CA TYR A 210 11.71 1.11 -18.73
C TYR A 210 11.02 2.38 -18.22
N GLN A 211 11.64 3.07 -17.26
CA GLN A 211 11.05 4.26 -16.64
C GLN A 211 10.76 5.36 -17.69
N LYS A 212 11.69 5.59 -18.61
CA LYS A 212 11.54 6.58 -19.68
C LYS A 212 10.36 6.23 -20.60
N THR A 213 10.34 4.99 -21.08
CA THR A 213 9.32 4.52 -22.03
C THR A 213 7.94 4.46 -21.40
N MET A 214 7.86 3.95 -20.17
CA MET A 214 6.63 3.86 -19.41
C MET A 214 6.06 5.25 -19.12
N ARG A 215 6.87 6.20 -18.62
CA ARG A 215 6.39 7.56 -18.35
C ARG A 215 5.87 8.25 -19.60
N LYS A 216 6.55 8.11 -20.73
CA LYS A 216 6.07 8.67 -22.00
C LYS A 216 4.74 8.06 -22.44
N ALA A 217 4.54 6.78 -22.21
CA ALA A 217 3.36 6.06 -22.70
C ALA A 217 2.14 6.16 -21.77
N VAL A 218 2.38 6.19 -20.45
CA VAL A 218 1.31 6.20 -19.43
C VAL A 218 1.00 7.60 -18.95
N PHE A 219 1.99 8.48 -18.90
CA PHE A 219 1.89 9.85 -18.39
C PHE A 219 2.41 10.88 -19.38
N PRO A 220 1.83 10.99 -20.59
CA PRO A 220 2.33 11.91 -21.64
C PRO A 220 2.31 13.38 -21.20
N GLU A 221 1.38 13.77 -20.36
CA GLU A 221 1.21 15.13 -19.84
C GLU A 221 1.87 15.32 -18.45
N GLY A 222 2.51 14.28 -17.92
CA GLY A 222 3.10 14.28 -16.58
C GLY A 222 2.34 13.42 -15.58
N CYS A 223 2.96 13.12 -14.45
CA CYS A 223 2.36 12.32 -13.38
C CYS A 223 2.16 13.13 -12.10
N GLY A 224 1.28 12.66 -11.21
CA GLY A 224 0.95 13.30 -9.92
C GLY A 224 2.06 13.30 -8.87
N LYS A 225 3.23 12.69 -9.17
CA LYS A 225 4.41 12.60 -8.26
C LYS A 225 4.11 12.02 -6.87
N LYS A 226 3.07 11.19 -6.75
CA LYS A 226 2.71 10.47 -5.52
C LYS A 226 3.35 9.08 -5.49
N CYS A 227 4.68 9.03 -5.59
CA CYS A 227 5.41 7.77 -5.69
C CYS A 227 5.48 7.04 -4.35
N TYR A 228 5.29 5.70 -4.37
CA TYR A 228 5.52 4.86 -3.19
C TYR A 228 7.00 4.56 -2.96
N TYR A 229 7.72 4.33 -4.04
CA TYR A 229 9.08 3.78 -4.02
C TYR A 229 10.03 4.75 -4.70
N LEU A 230 10.55 5.71 -3.95
CA LEU A 230 11.58 6.67 -4.37
C LEU A 230 12.90 6.33 -3.70
#